data_fbc412d92ed6976d27bee736b7d688b2
#
_entry.id   fbc412d92ed6976d27bee736b7d688b2
#
_cell.length_a   1.000
_cell.length_b   1.000
_cell.length_c   1.000
_cell.angle_alpha   90.00
_cell.angle_beta   90.00
_cell.angle_gamma   90.00
#
_symmetry.space_group_name_H-M   'P 1'
#
loop_
_entity.id
_entity.type
_entity.pdbx_description
1 polymer ?
#
loop_
_entity_poly.entity_id
_entity_poly.type
_entity_poly.pdbx_seq_one_letter_code
_entity_poly.pdbx_strand_id
1 'polypeptide(L)'
;MFDIIVIGGGPAGMTAALYGLRNGKTVLILEKHGFGGQITYSPKVENWPGTAQMSGNEFADALLDQVMAQGAEVDLAEALKVEDRGAVKAVFTDDGKVHEAKAVILATGVKHRMLGLPGENELVGEGISFCAVCDGDFYTGKTVCVAGGGNSALQEAILLSGKCARVIMLQDLPEFTGEKKLQDILFARENVVKHTGVKITGLVTENGELRGVTVTPREGGPEKTVECDGLFVAIGLIPENEAFRDLADLNSWGYFDSDESCTTRTPGVFTAGDCRSKSVRQLTTAAGDGAVAALAACRYIDQNP
;
A
#
# COMPACT_ATOMS: atom_id res chain seq x y z
N MET A 1 -19.35 -14.83 18.55
CA MET A 1 -18.86 -15.38 17.26
C MET A 1 -19.43 -14.54 16.14
N PHE A 2 -18.60 -14.08 15.22
CA PHE A 2 -18.99 -13.29 14.05
C PHE A 2 -19.23 -14.20 12.83
N ASP A 3 -19.90 -13.68 11.82
CA ASP A 3 -19.91 -14.34 10.51
C ASP A 3 -18.59 -14.11 9.79
N ILE A 4 -18.08 -12.86 9.82
CA ILE A 4 -16.82 -12.48 9.14
C ILE A 4 -15.93 -11.69 10.11
N ILE A 5 -14.64 -12.02 10.16
CA ILE A 5 -13.60 -11.15 10.71
C ILE A 5 -12.75 -10.65 9.56
N VAL A 6 -12.54 -9.33 9.51
CA VAL A 6 -11.64 -8.66 8.55
C VAL A 6 -10.39 -8.24 9.28
N ILE A 7 -9.23 -8.65 8.78
CA ILE A 7 -7.92 -8.28 9.32
C ILE A 7 -7.31 -7.19 8.43
N GLY A 8 -7.29 -5.97 8.95
CA GLY A 8 -6.86 -4.75 8.30
C GLY A 8 -7.99 -3.77 8.01
N GLY A 9 -7.90 -2.57 8.56
CA GLY A 9 -8.85 -1.45 8.46
C GLY A 9 -8.56 -0.48 7.31
N GLY A 10 -7.84 -0.93 6.27
CA GLY A 10 -7.63 -0.15 5.05
C GLY A 10 -8.84 -0.18 4.10
N PRO A 11 -8.73 0.45 2.91
CA PRO A 11 -9.84 0.53 1.94
C PRO A 11 -10.40 -0.83 1.53
N ALA A 12 -9.56 -1.84 1.37
CA ALA A 12 -9.99 -3.19 1.04
C ALA A 12 -10.80 -3.82 2.18
N GLY A 13 -10.29 -3.73 3.42
CA GLY A 13 -10.94 -4.32 4.57
C GLY A 13 -12.26 -3.64 4.93
N MET A 14 -12.28 -2.32 4.96
CA MET A 14 -13.52 -1.57 5.22
C MET A 14 -14.56 -1.79 4.12
N THR A 15 -14.15 -1.88 2.85
CA THR A 15 -15.07 -2.23 1.77
C THR A 15 -15.60 -3.67 1.93
N ALA A 16 -14.75 -4.61 2.32
CA ALA A 16 -15.18 -5.98 2.59
C ALA A 16 -16.21 -6.01 3.73
N ALA A 17 -15.98 -5.28 4.80
CA ALA A 17 -16.94 -5.16 5.91
C ALA A 17 -18.29 -4.59 5.44
N LEU A 18 -18.26 -3.50 4.67
CA LEU A 18 -19.46 -2.88 4.12
C LEU A 18 -20.31 -3.88 3.31
N TYR A 19 -19.66 -4.64 2.42
CA TYR A 19 -20.36 -5.62 1.60
C TYR A 19 -20.87 -6.82 2.41
N GLY A 20 -20.14 -7.28 3.42
CA GLY A 20 -20.57 -8.31 4.37
C GLY A 20 -21.81 -7.90 5.14
N LEU A 21 -21.80 -6.71 5.75
CA LEU A 21 -22.92 -6.13 6.50
C LEU A 21 -24.17 -5.96 5.62
N ARG A 22 -24.01 -5.44 4.40
CA ARG A 22 -25.11 -5.29 3.44
C ARG A 22 -25.72 -6.63 2.97
N ASN A 23 -24.97 -7.73 3.14
CA ASN A 23 -25.47 -9.10 2.93
C ASN A 23 -25.98 -9.74 4.24
N GLY A 24 -26.24 -8.95 5.29
CA GLY A 24 -26.82 -9.40 6.54
C GLY A 24 -25.88 -10.22 7.43
N LYS A 25 -24.56 -10.12 7.22
CA LYS A 25 -23.55 -10.78 8.05
C LYS A 25 -23.11 -9.88 9.19
N THR A 26 -22.77 -10.46 10.33
CA THR A 26 -22.07 -9.77 11.42
C THR A 26 -20.58 -9.68 11.11
N VAL A 27 -19.99 -8.48 11.27
CA VAL A 27 -18.60 -8.24 10.87
C VAL A 27 -17.83 -7.54 11.99
N LEU A 28 -16.64 -8.08 12.30
CA LEU A 28 -15.61 -7.44 13.12
C LEU A 28 -14.44 -7.04 12.22
N ILE A 29 -13.97 -5.80 12.35
CA ILE A 29 -12.72 -5.34 11.73
C ILE A 29 -11.64 -5.22 12.81
N LEU A 30 -10.51 -5.88 12.60
CA LEU A 30 -9.31 -5.74 13.43
C LEU A 30 -8.30 -4.88 12.70
N GLU A 31 -7.84 -3.81 13.35
CA GLU A 31 -6.83 -2.90 12.81
C GLU A 31 -5.77 -2.63 13.87
N LYS A 32 -4.47 -2.72 13.49
CA LYS A 32 -3.37 -2.64 14.46
C LYS A 32 -2.93 -1.21 14.79
N HIS A 33 -3.16 -0.22 13.92
CA HIS A 33 -2.68 1.14 14.11
C HIS A 33 -3.81 2.16 14.05
N GLY A 34 -4.39 2.34 12.87
CA GLY A 34 -5.44 3.33 12.62
C GLY A 34 -6.16 3.02 11.31
N PHE A 35 -7.46 3.31 11.29
CA PHE A 35 -8.29 3.04 10.14
C PHE A 35 -7.89 3.91 8.95
N GLY A 36 -7.99 3.35 7.74
CA GLY A 36 -7.64 3.99 6.48
C GLY A 36 -6.40 3.38 5.81
N GLY A 37 -5.43 2.88 6.59
CA GLY A 37 -4.20 2.32 6.03
C GLY A 37 -3.39 3.35 5.24
N GLN A 38 -2.74 2.94 4.14
CA GLN A 38 -1.80 3.79 3.40
C GLN A 38 -2.43 5.04 2.76
N ILE A 39 -3.76 5.07 2.53
CA ILE A 39 -4.39 6.23 1.92
C ILE A 39 -4.33 7.48 2.81
N THR A 40 -4.24 7.33 4.12
CA THR A 40 -4.17 8.44 5.08
C THR A 40 -2.93 9.32 4.90
N TYR A 41 -1.88 8.81 4.27
CA TYR A 41 -0.68 9.60 3.92
C TYR A 41 -0.86 10.48 2.69
N SER A 42 -1.95 10.32 1.92
CA SER A 42 -2.20 11.12 0.73
C SER A 42 -2.90 12.43 1.11
N PRO A 43 -2.25 13.59 0.95
CA PRO A 43 -2.89 14.88 1.24
C PRO A 43 -4.03 15.16 0.26
N LYS A 44 -4.01 14.54 -0.91
CA LYS A 44 -4.98 14.76 -1.99
C LYS A 44 -5.24 13.50 -2.80
N VAL A 45 -6.49 13.14 -2.97
CA VAL A 45 -6.98 12.01 -3.77
C VAL A 45 -7.91 12.56 -4.85
N GLU A 46 -7.52 12.42 -6.13
CA GLU A 46 -8.26 12.90 -7.30
C GLU A 46 -8.64 11.77 -8.27
N ASN A 47 -8.25 10.54 -7.95
CA ASN A 47 -8.47 9.36 -8.78
C ASN A 47 -9.50 8.38 -8.20
N TRP A 48 -10.30 8.83 -7.24
CA TRP A 48 -11.45 8.09 -6.74
C TRP A 48 -12.71 8.45 -7.55
N PRO A 49 -13.35 7.49 -8.27
CA PRO A 49 -14.54 7.78 -9.07
C PRO A 49 -15.69 8.30 -8.21
N GLY A 50 -16.34 9.36 -8.70
CA GLY A 50 -17.49 9.97 -8.02
C GLY A 50 -17.17 11.13 -7.10
N THR A 51 -15.87 11.41 -6.84
CA THR A 51 -15.42 12.58 -6.06
C THR A 51 -14.30 13.27 -6.83
N ALA A 52 -14.44 14.58 -7.05
CA ALA A 52 -13.45 15.35 -7.80
C ALA A 52 -12.12 15.44 -7.06
N GLN A 53 -12.20 15.65 -5.73
CA GLN A 53 -11.03 15.75 -4.84
C GLN A 53 -11.45 15.52 -3.41
N MET A 54 -10.59 14.87 -2.62
CA MET A 54 -10.65 14.76 -1.16
C MET A 54 -9.24 14.44 -0.64
N SER A 55 -9.01 14.54 0.67
CA SER A 55 -7.81 13.98 1.29
C SER A 55 -7.98 12.48 1.54
N GLY A 56 -6.87 11.78 1.78
CA GLY A 56 -6.91 10.38 2.18
C GLY A 56 -7.56 10.16 3.53
N ASN A 57 -7.42 11.12 4.46
CA ASN A 57 -8.10 11.08 5.76
C ASN A 57 -9.61 11.26 5.60
N GLU A 58 -10.07 12.23 4.80
CA GLU A 58 -11.51 12.40 4.51
C GLU A 58 -12.11 11.14 3.88
N PHE A 59 -11.38 10.47 2.98
CA PHE A 59 -11.80 9.19 2.43
C PHE A 59 -11.92 8.12 3.51
N ALA A 60 -10.89 7.97 4.35
CA ALA A 60 -10.82 6.97 5.41
C ALA A 60 -11.95 7.15 6.43
N ASP A 61 -12.16 8.38 6.89
CA ASP A 61 -13.18 8.74 7.86
C ASP A 61 -14.59 8.48 7.30
N ALA A 62 -14.85 8.92 6.06
CA ALA A 62 -16.15 8.69 5.42
C ALA A 62 -16.45 7.20 5.24
N LEU A 63 -15.46 6.38 4.90
CA LEU A 63 -15.65 4.93 4.74
C LEU A 63 -15.81 4.25 6.11
N LEU A 64 -15.07 4.67 7.14
CA LEU A 64 -15.23 4.17 8.51
C LEU A 64 -16.63 4.50 9.05
N ASP A 65 -17.07 5.76 8.91
CA ASP A 65 -18.41 6.17 9.31
C ASP A 65 -19.49 5.34 8.61
N GLN A 66 -19.29 5.06 7.32
CA GLN A 66 -20.23 4.25 6.54
C GLN A 66 -20.33 2.82 7.05
N VAL A 67 -19.22 2.16 7.38
CA VAL A 67 -19.26 0.77 7.90
C VAL A 67 -19.80 0.71 9.32
N MET A 68 -19.45 1.69 10.15
CA MET A 68 -19.99 1.82 11.51
C MET A 68 -21.51 2.04 11.51
N ALA A 69 -22.01 2.89 10.62
CA ALA A 69 -23.45 3.12 10.44
C ALA A 69 -24.22 1.87 9.97
N GLN A 70 -23.53 0.91 9.32
CA GLN A 70 -24.10 -0.39 8.94
C GLN A 70 -23.98 -1.46 10.05
N GLY A 71 -23.37 -1.13 11.20
CA GLY A 71 -23.25 -2.01 12.36
C GLY A 71 -21.97 -2.84 12.41
N ALA A 72 -20.89 -2.39 11.77
CA ALA A 72 -19.57 -3.00 11.96
C ALA A 72 -19.15 -2.89 13.43
N GLU A 73 -18.60 -3.97 13.98
CA GLU A 73 -17.77 -3.88 15.17
C GLU A 73 -16.30 -3.63 14.73
N VAL A 74 -15.60 -2.79 15.49
CA VAL A 74 -14.19 -2.47 15.23
C VAL A 74 -13.39 -2.64 16.51
N ASP A 75 -12.18 -3.18 16.39
CA ASP A 75 -11.25 -3.30 17.52
C ASP A 75 -9.83 -2.89 17.05
N LEU A 76 -9.18 -2.04 17.83
CA LEU A 76 -7.78 -1.65 17.62
C LEU A 76 -6.89 -2.70 18.27
N ALA A 77 -6.61 -3.76 17.51
CA ALA A 77 -5.79 -4.87 17.96
C ALA A 77 -5.05 -5.50 16.76
N GLU A 78 -3.82 -5.93 16.97
CA GLU A 78 -3.06 -6.65 15.97
C GLU A 78 -3.46 -8.14 15.96
N ALA A 79 -3.91 -8.64 14.82
CA ALA A 79 -4.12 -10.07 14.61
C ALA A 79 -2.78 -10.78 14.44
N LEU A 80 -2.36 -11.55 15.44
CA LEU A 80 -1.09 -12.26 15.48
C LEU A 80 -1.11 -13.60 14.77
N LYS A 81 -2.28 -14.28 14.79
CA LYS A 81 -2.44 -15.63 14.25
C LYS A 81 -3.92 -15.91 13.96
N VAL A 82 -4.16 -16.73 12.98
CA VAL A 82 -5.47 -17.34 12.72
C VAL A 82 -5.32 -18.85 12.71
N GLU A 83 -6.15 -19.54 13.48
CA GLU A 83 -6.25 -21.01 13.47
C GLU A 83 -7.49 -21.43 12.68
N ASP A 84 -7.29 -22.32 11.71
CA ASP A 84 -8.39 -23.01 11.04
C ASP A 84 -8.90 -24.17 11.92
N ARG A 85 -10.13 -24.04 12.42
CA ARG A 85 -10.82 -25.06 13.21
C ARG A 85 -11.99 -25.69 12.41
N GLY A 86 -11.88 -25.69 11.09
CA GLY A 86 -12.92 -26.17 10.20
C GLY A 86 -14.02 -25.14 9.97
N ALA A 87 -15.21 -25.37 10.51
CA ALA A 87 -16.33 -24.44 10.38
C ALA A 87 -16.11 -23.08 11.07
N VAL A 88 -15.16 -23.01 12.00
CA VAL A 88 -14.83 -21.80 12.77
C VAL A 88 -13.35 -21.46 12.56
N LYS A 89 -13.07 -20.18 12.40
CA LYS A 89 -11.72 -19.59 12.38
C LYS A 89 -11.51 -18.83 13.69
N ALA A 90 -10.43 -19.09 14.39
CA ALA A 90 -10.07 -18.41 15.64
C ALA A 90 -8.94 -17.42 15.37
N VAL A 91 -9.19 -16.12 15.58
CA VAL A 91 -8.21 -15.03 15.40
C VAL A 91 -7.70 -14.62 16.77
N PHE A 92 -6.39 -14.70 16.96
CA PHE A 92 -5.68 -14.32 18.20
C PHE A 92 -5.11 -12.93 18.04
N THR A 93 -5.34 -12.07 19.01
CA THR A 93 -4.88 -10.67 19.01
C THR A 93 -3.83 -10.41 20.07
N ASP A 94 -3.07 -9.33 19.92
CA ASP A 94 -1.97 -8.91 20.79
C ASP A 94 -2.41 -8.52 22.21
N ASP A 95 -3.68 -8.13 22.37
CA ASP A 95 -4.30 -7.88 23.69
C ASP A 95 -4.74 -9.17 24.42
N GLY A 96 -4.42 -10.33 23.85
CA GLY A 96 -4.69 -11.65 24.44
C GLY A 96 -6.09 -12.19 24.22
N LYS A 97 -6.94 -11.49 23.45
CA LYS A 97 -8.29 -11.97 23.10
C LYS A 97 -8.22 -13.02 21.98
N VAL A 98 -9.31 -13.79 21.89
CA VAL A 98 -9.55 -14.71 20.78
C VAL A 98 -10.94 -14.41 20.23
N HIS A 99 -11.00 -14.03 18.97
CA HIS A 99 -12.24 -13.78 18.24
C HIS A 99 -12.54 -14.95 17.32
N GLU A 100 -13.79 -15.38 17.27
CA GLU A 100 -14.21 -16.49 16.43
C GLU A 100 -15.14 -16.02 15.32
N ALA A 101 -14.94 -16.56 14.10
CA ALA A 101 -15.80 -16.30 12.95
C ALA A 101 -15.94 -17.52 12.05
N LYS A 102 -16.97 -17.53 11.19
CA LYS A 102 -17.14 -18.53 10.13
C LYS A 102 -16.18 -18.30 8.97
N ALA A 103 -15.85 -17.03 8.69
CA ALA A 103 -14.92 -16.66 7.62
C ALA A 103 -13.96 -15.55 8.07
N VAL A 104 -12.77 -15.52 7.47
CA VAL A 104 -11.76 -14.46 7.68
C VAL A 104 -11.36 -13.86 6.33
N ILE A 105 -11.24 -12.54 6.29
CA ILE A 105 -10.71 -11.80 5.14
C ILE A 105 -9.40 -11.14 5.54
N LEU A 106 -8.30 -11.56 4.91
CA LEU A 106 -6.96 -11.01 5.10
C LEU A 106 -6.81 -9.79 4.20
N ALA A 107 -6.84 -8.59 4.78
CA ALA A 107 -6.71 -7.30 4.09
C ALA A 107 -5.54 -6.48 4.66
N THR A 108 -4.43 -7.15 4.95
CA THR A 108 -3.25 -6.64 5.66
C THR A 108 -2.51 -5.52 4.92
N GLY A 109 -2.76 -5.36 3.62
CA GLY A 109 -2.13 -4.34 2.80
C GLY A 109 -0.62 -4.57 2.59
N VAL A 110 0.10 -3.47 2.38
CA VAL A 110 1.56 -3.43 2.24
C VAL A 110 2.10 -2.21 2.96
N LYS A 111 3.39 -2.23 3.29
CA LYS A 111 4.13 -1.03 3.71
C LYS A 111 5.10 -0.61 2.61
N HIS A 112 5.25 0.68 2.39
CA HIS A 112 6.34 1.18 1.57
C HIS A 112 7.68 0.96 2.28
N ARG A 113 8.66 0.50 1.52
CA ARG A 113 10.03 0.44 2.03
C ARG A 113 10.56 1.86 2.13
N MET A 114 10.95 2.23 3.35
CA MET A 114 11.55 3.52 3.65
C MET A 114 13.06 3.50 3.37
N LEU A 115 13.65 4.66 3.14
CA LEU A 115 15.11 4.82 3.06
C LEU A 115 15.78 4.62 4.43
N GLY A 116 15.04 4.82 5.51
CA GLY A 116 15.51 4.73 6.89
C GLY A 116 16.35 5.95 7.32
N LEU A 117 16.02 7.12 6.76
CA LEU A 117 16.73 8.36 7.04
C LEU A 117 16.07 9.16 8.17
N PRO A 118 16.84 9.89 8.98
CA PRO A 118 16.29 10.82 9.96
C PRO A 118 15.39 11.87 9.28
N GLY A 119 14.21 12.14 9.83
CA GLY A 119 13.26 13.11 9.30
C GLY A 119 12.45 12.62 8.10
N GLU A 120 12.60 11.34 7.69
CA GLU A 120 11.88 10.81 6.53
C GLU A 120 10.37 10.75 6.76
N ASN A 121 9.94 10.30 7.94
CA ASN A 121 8.52 10.15 8.27
C ASN A 121 7.77 11.50 8.29
N GLU A 122 8.43 12.55 8.76
CA GLU A 122 7.86 13.89 8.86
C GLU A 122 7.63 14.54 7.49
N LEU A 123 8.37 14.08 6.47
CA LEU A 123 8.29 14.58 5.10
C LEU A 123 7.35 13.75 4.21
N VAL A 124 6.84 12.63 4.69
CA VAL A 124 5.85 11.84 3.91
C VAL A 124 4.58 12.65 3.71
N GLY A 125 4.21 12.89 2.45
CA GLY A 125 3.12 13.78 2.04
C GLY A 125 3.50 15.27 1.94
N GLU A 126 4.65 15.68 2.51
CA GLU A 126 5.13 17.07 2.56
C GLU A 126 6.45 17.29 1.78
N GLY A 127 6.80 16.38 0.87
CA GLY A 127 8.04 16.41 0.08
C GLY A 127 8.52 15.03 -0.32
N ILE A 128 8.14 14.00 0.43
CA ILE A 128 8.35 12.59 0.08
C ILE A 128 7.03 11.96 -0.33
N SER A 129 7.02 11.27 -1.47
CA SER A 129 5.88 10.53 -2.00
C SER A 129 6.28 9.11 -2.39
N PHE A 130 5.29 8.23 -2.45
CA PHE A 130 5.43 6.84 -2.90
C PHE A 130 4.59 6.54 -4.15
N CYS A 131 3.90 7.55 -4.73
CA CYS A 131 2.94 7.34 -5.81
C CYS A 131 2.91 8.53 -6.78
N ALA A 132 3.53 8.40 -7.94
CA ALA A 132 3.51 9.44 -8.98
C ALA A 132 2.12 9.65 -9.59
N VAL A 133 1.28 8.62 -9.62
CA VAL A 133 -0.12 8.73 -10.08
C VAL A 133 -0.95 9.58 -9.12
N CYS A 134 -0.67 9.48 -7.82
CA CYS A 134 -1.39 10.19 -6.78
C CYS A 134 -0.91 11.66 -6.67
N ASP A 135 0.40 11.86 -6.57
CA ASP A 135 0.99 13.11 -6.11
C ASP A 135 1.77 13.86 -7.21
N GLY A 136 1.96 13.25 -8.38
CA GLY A 136 2.81 13.81 -9.43
C GLY A 136 2.37 15.20 -9.93
N ASP A 137 1.09 15.53 -9.84
CA ASP A 137 0.56 16.83 -10.25
C ASP A 137 1.02 17.99 -9.36
N PHE A 138 1.32 17.75 -8.07
CA PHE A 138 1.89 18.75 -7.15
C PHE A 138 3.29 19.22 -7.56
N TYR A 139 3.96 18.41 -8.36
CA TYR A 139 5.34 18.65 -8.80
C TYR A 139 5.43 19.09 -10.27
N THR A 140 4.30 19.49 -10.87
CA THR A 140 4.28 20.02 -12.23
C THR A 140 5.23 21.23 -12.36
N GLY A 141 6.15 21.17 -13.32
CA GLY A 141 7.15 22.21 -13.56
C GLY A 141 8.31 22.28 -12.56
N LYS A 142 8.34 21.37 -11.56
CA LYS A 142 9.38 21.31 -10.52
C LYS A 142 10.45 20.25 -10.86
N THR A 143 11.51 20.21 -10.06
CA THR A 143 12.55 19.16 -10.11
C THR A 143 12.24 18.10 -9.06
N VAL A 144 12.21 16.82 -9.46
CA VAL A 144 11.99 15.71 -8.54
C VAL A 144 13.10 14.66 -8.64
N CYS A 145 13.39 14.04 -7.50
CA CYS A 145 14.20 12.83 -7.42
C CYS A 145 13.29 11.58 -7.36
N VAL A 146 13.73 10.49 -7.99
CA VAL A 146 13.09 9.17 -7.87
C VAL A 146 14.14 8.19 -7.35
N ALA A 147 13.92 7.67 -6.16
CA ALA A 147 14.77 6.65 -5.55
C ALA A 147 14.31 5.26 -6.02
N GLY A 148 15.22 4.51 -6.64
CA GLY A 148 14.99 3.16 -7.12
C GLY A 148 15.30 2.96 -8.59
N GLY A 149 15.33 1.69 -9.02
CA GLY A 149 15.70 1.33 -10.40
C GLY A 149 14.95 0.11 -10.96
N GLY A 150 13.95 -0.39 -10.25
CA GLY A 150 13.05 -1.44 -10.73
C GLY A 150 11.91 -0.89 -11.60
N ASN A 151 11.03 -1.78 -12.08
CA ASN A 151 9.90 -1.42 -12.95
C ASN A 151 9.03 -0.31 -12.37
N SER A 152 8.70 -0.36 -11.07
CA SER A 152 7.89 0.67 -10.41
C SER A 152 8.56 2.05 -10.50
N ALA A 153 9.85 2.15 -10.15
CA ALA A 153 10.58 3.41 -10.21
C ALA A 153 10.64 3.98 -11.63
N LEU A 154 10.86 3.12 -12.64
CA LEU A 154 10.88 3.54 -14.04
C LEU A 154 9.50 4.01 -14.52
N GLN A 155 8.42 3.32 -14.15
CA GLN A 155 7.05 3.70 -14.51
C GLN A 155 6.65 5.03 -13.87
N GLU A 156 6.96 5.22 -12.60
CA GLU A 156 6.74 6.48 -11.90
C GLU A 156 7.52 7.63 -12.52
N ALA A 157 8.80 7.42 -12.81
CA ALA A 157 9.63 8.42 -13.46
C ALA A 157 9.15 8.77 -14.89
N ILE A 158 8.61 7.80 -15.64
CA ILE A 158 7.98 8.06 -16.94
C ILE A 158 6.77 8.98 -16.79
N LEU A 159 5.92 8.78 -15.79
CA LEU A 159 4.79 9.66 -15.49
C LEU A 159 5.26 11.06 -15.10
N LEU A 160 6.17 11.15 -14.15
CA LEU A 160 6.72 12.41 -13.65
C LEU A 160 7.44 13.20 -14.74
N SER A 161 8.16 12.55 -15.64
CA SER A 161 8.87 13.25 -16.73
C SER A 161 7.94 13.88 -17.78
N GLY A 162 6.66 13.50 -17.79
CA GLY A 162 5.63 14.19 -18.57
C GLY A 162 5.07 15.47 -17.93
N LYS A 163 5.37 15.70 -16.65
CA LYS A 163 4.79 16.79 -15.85
C LYS A 163 5.88 17.70 -15.24
N CYS A 164 6.95 17.13 -14.73
CA CYS A 164 8.02 17.83 -14.05
C CYS A 164 9.01 18.48 -15.03
N ALA A 165 9.62 19.58 -14.62
CA ALA A 165 10.69 20.20 -15.39
C ALA A 165 11.94 19.30 -15.48
N ARG A 166 12.23 18.57 -14.42
CA ARG A 166 13.36 17.64 -14.35
C ARG A 166 13.06 16.45 -13.46
N VAL A 167 13.48 15.25 -13.89
CA VAL A 167 13.42 14.01 -13.10
C VAL A 167 14.83 13.46 -12.94
N ILE A 168 15.26 13.23 -11.70
CA ILE A 168 16.58 12.73 -11.36
C ILE A 168 16.43 11.34 -10.75
N MET A 169 16.86 10.32 -11.49
CA MET A 169 16.83 8.93 -11.01
C MET A 169 18.04 8.66 -10.14
N LEU A 170 17.80 8.13 -8.93
CA LEU A 170 18.84 7.76 -7.97
C LEU A 170 18.75 6.26 -7.69
N GLN A 171 19.69 5.49 -8.23
CA GLN A 171 19.75 4.05 -8.08
C GLN A 171 21.01 3.66 -7.30
N ASP A 172 20.84 2.87 -6.23
CA ASP A 172 21.95 2.41 -5.40
C ASP A 172 22.76 1.29 -6.04
N LEU A 173 22.17 0.52 -6.94
CA LEU A 173 22.87 -0.51 -7.72
C LEU A 173 23.62 0.13 -8.90
N PRO A 174 24.66 -0.55 -9.43
CA PRO A 174 25.41 -0.08 -10.61
C PRO A 174 24.54 0.09 -11.86
N GLU A 175 23.44 -0.66 -11.94
CA GLU A 175 22.54 -0.69 -13.09
C GLU A 175 21.08 -0.63 -12.66
N PHE A 176 20.21 -0.18 -13.56
CA PHE A 176 18.77 -0.28 -13.39
C PHE A 176 18.32 -1.72 -13.59
N THR A 177 17.47 -2.22 -12.68
CA THR A 177 16.99 -3.61 -12.67
C THR A 177 15.63 -3.80 -13.36
N GLY A 178 14.96 -2.70 -13.72
CA GLY A 178 13.71 -2.73 -14.45
C GLY A 178 13.88 -3.09 -15.93
N GLU A 179 12.78 -3.38 -16.60
CA GLU A 179 12.74 -3.81 -17.99
C GLU A 179 13.45 -2.82 -18.94
N LYS A 180 14.24 -3.36 -19.86
CA LYS A 180 14.97 -2.57 -20.84
C LYS A 180 14.08 -1.61 -21.64
N LYS A 181 12.86 -2.06 -22.00
CA LYS A 181 11.89 -1.23 -22.72
C LYS A 181 11.49 0.02 -21.94
N LEU A 182 11.28 -0.08 -20.62
CA LEU A 182 10.97 1.06 -19.76
C LEU A 182 12.17 1.99 -19.64
N GLN A 183 13.36 1.43 -19.51
CA GLN A 183 14.60 2.21 -19.48
C GLN A 183 14.78 3.01 -20.78
N ASP A 184 14.57 2.40 -21.94
CA ASP A 184 14.71 3.05 -23.25
C ASP A 184 13.70 4.19 -23.42
N ILE A 185 12.45 4.00 -22.99
CA ILE A 185 11.41 5.05 -23.00
C ILE A 185 11.78 6.22 -22.09
N LEU A 186 12.24 5.92 -20.87
CA LEU A 186 12.56 6.94 -19.87
C LEU A 186 13.78 7.74 -20.25
N PHE A 187 14.87 7.07 -20.59
CA PHE A 187 16.18 7.72 -20.82
C PHE A 187 16.32 8.35 -22.21
N ALA A 188 15.32 8.21 -23.09
CA ALA A 188 15.18 9.01 -24.29
C ALA A 188 14.64 10.43 -24.03
N ARG A 189 14.17 10.73 -22.81
CA ARG A 189 13.61 12.05 -22.46
C ARG A 189 14.72 13.01 -22.03
N GLU A 190 14.71 14.20 -22.58
CA GLU A 190 15.76 15.23 -22.35
C GLU A 190 15.78 15.76 -20.91
N ASN A 191 14.63 15.73 -20.22
CA ASN A 191 14.50 16.21 -18.84
C ASN A 191 14.81 15.14 -17.78
N VAL A 192 15.29 13.95 -18.19
CA VAL A 192 15.61 12.85 -17.27
C VAL A 192 17.13 12.70 -17.11
N VAL A 193 17.59 12.73 -15.87
CA VAL A 193 18.99 12.49 -15.50
C VAL A 193 19.06 11.22 -14.66
N LYS A 194 20.09 10.39 -14.85
CA LYS A 194 20.28 9.16 -14.09
C LYS A 194 21.61 9.15 -13.35
N HIS A 195 21.54 8.68 -12.12
CA HIS A 195 22.72 8.35 -11.30
C HIS A 195 22.55 6.91 -10.80
N THR A 196 23.55 6.09 -11.05
CA THR A 196 23.64 4.70 -10.57
C THR A 196 24.81 4.54 -9.62
N GLY A 197 24.78 3.50 -8.76
CA GLY A 197 25.81 3.27 -7.75
C GLY A 197 25.85 4.37 -6.68
N VAL A 198 24.73 5.05 -6.42
CA VAL A 198 24.62 6.13 -5.43
C VAL A 198 23.57 5.80 -4.39
N LYS A 199 23.93 5.90 -3.12
CA LYS A 199 23.03 5.73 -1.99
C LYS A 199 22.58 7.10 -1.50
N ILE A 200 21.29 7.27 -1.27
CA ILE A 200 20.76 8.45 -0.56
C ILE A 200 21.13 8.29 0.92
N THR A 201 21.79 9.29 1.48
CA THR A 201 22.33 9.27 2.85
C THR A 201 21.73 10.35 3.75
N GLY A 202 20.98 11.30 3.18
CA GLY A 202 20.34 12.35 3.95
C GLY A 202 19.27 13.11 3.17
N LEU A 203 18.46 13.82 3.92
CA LEU A 203 17.42 14.72 3.42
C LEU A 203 17.86 16.15 3.72
N VAL A 204 17.79 17.03 2.72
CA VAL A 204 18.12 18.45 2.87
C VAL A 204 16.81 19.20 2.95
N THR A 205 16.59 19.89 4.08
CA THR A 205 15.38 20.66 4.35
C THR A 205 15.68 22.12 4.61
N GLU A 206 14.78 23.00 4.21
CA GLU A 206 14.80 24.42 4.54
C GLU A 206 13.40 24.84 4.97
N ASN A 207 13.25 25.43 6.16
CA ASN A 207 11.97 25.81 6.75
C ASN A 207 10.93 24.67 6.83
N GLY A 208 11.39 23.42 7.02
CA GLY A 208 10.54 22.23 7.08
C GLY A 208 10.16 21.63 5.72
N GLU A 209 10.54 22.26 4.60
CA GLU A 209 10.29 21.78 3.26
C GLU A 209 11.51 21.03 2.70
N LEU A 210 11.30 19.97 1.91
CA LEU A 210 12.37 19.27 1.21
C LEU A 210 12.96 20.18 0.12
N ARG A 211 14.32 20.31 0.10
CA ARG A 211 15.07 21.07 -0.91
C ARG A 211 16.09 20.22 -1.66
N GLY A 212 16.29 19.00 -1.23
CA GLY A 212 17.21 18.09 -1.87
C GLY A 212 17.46 16.83 -1.07
N VAL A 213 18.35 16.03 -1.61
CA VAL A 213 18.86 14.81 -0.96
C VAL A 213 20.37 14.78 -1.02
N THR A 214 21.01 14.24 0.00
CA THR A 214 22.43 13.92 -0.03
C THR A 214 22.63 12.51 -0.57
N VAL A 215 23.59 12.36 -1.45
CA VAL A 215 23.97 11.08 -2.05
C VAL A 215 25.45 10.80 -1.89
N THR A 216 25.79 9.56 -1.63
CA THR A 216 27.18 9.09 -1.54
C THR A 216 27.38 7.95 -2.54
N PRO A 217 28.49 7.93 -3.31
CA PRO A 217 28.81 6.78 -4.15
C PRO A 217 28.93 5.51 -3.31
N ARG A 218 28.36 4.40 -3.79
CA ARG A 218 28.36 3.12 -3.07
C ARG A 218 29.77 2.58 -2.81
N GLU A 219 30.68 2.84 -3.74
CA GLU A 219 32.10 2.46 -3.64
C GLU A 219 32.92 3.39 -2.75
N GLY A 220 32.27 4.36 -2.12
CA GLY A 220 32.90 5.39 -1.31
C GLY A 220 33.26 6.63 -2.15
N GLY A 221 33.36 7.77 -1.48
CA GLY A 221 33.67 9.05 -2.10
C GLY A 221 32.97 10.23 -1.40
N PRO A 222 33.13 11.43 -1.90
CA PRO A 222 32.54 12.62 -1.29
C PRO A 222 31.02 12.60 -1.43
N GLU A 223 30.35 13.00 -0.38
CA GLU A 223 28.93 13.27 -0.37
C GLU A 223 28.61 14.45 -1.28
N LYS A 224 27.47 14.37 -1.97
CA LYS A 224 26.98 15.44 -2.85
C LYS A 224 25.51 15.69 -2.58
N THR A 225 25.10 16.95 -2.63
CA THR A 225 23.70 17.34 -2.60
C THR A 225 23.13 17.33 -4.02
N VAL A 226 21.96 16.72 -4.17
CA VAL A 226 21.12 16.78 -5.36
C VAL A 226 19.89 17.59 -5.00
N GLU A 227 19.76 18.78 -5.57
CA GLU A 227 18.63 19.68 -5.33
C GLU A 227 17.37 19.13 -5.98
N CYS A 228 16.25 19.12 -5.23
CA CYS A 228 14.93 18.75 -5.73
C CYS A 228 13.82 19.31 -4.81
N ASP A 229 12.64 19.48 -5.37
CA ASP A 229 11.43 19.92 -4.67
C ASP A 229 10.62 18.75 -4.13
N GLY A 230 10.93 17.51 -4.56
CA GLY A 230 10.24 16.31 -4.12
C GLY A 230 11.07 15.05 -4.36
N LEU A 231 10.85 14.06 -3.49
CA LEU A 231 11.48 12.74 -3.56
C LEU A 231 10.41 11.66 -3.67
N PHE A 232 10.38 10.92 -4.77
CA PHE A 232 9.54 9.74 -4.96
C PHE A 232 10.33 8.49 -4.59
N VAL A 233 9.88 7.77 -3.55
CA VAL A 233 10.58 6.59 -3.04
C VAL A 233 9.93 5.33 -3.60
N ALA A 234 10.58 4.70 -4.57
CA ALA A 234 10.10 3.52 -5.29
C ALA A 234 11.08 2.34 -5.16
N ILE A 235 11.49 2.03 -3.92
CA ILE A 235 12.46 0.97 -3.58
C ILE A 235 11.81 -0.33 -3.11
N GLY A 236 10.52 -0.46 -3.32
CA GLY A 236 9.74 -1.68 -3.07
C GLY A 236 8.68 -1.56 -1.99
N LEU A 237 7.83 -2.58 -1.96
CA LEU A 237 6.75 -2.75 -1.00
C LEU A 237 7.04 -3.97 -0.13
N ILE A 238 6.56 -3.96 1.10
CA ILE A 238 6.72 -5.04 2.07
C ILE A 238 5.32 -5.51 2.49
N PRO A 239 4.85 -6.67 2.01
CA PRO A 239 3.65 -7.31 2.54
C PRO A 239 3.97 -7.92 3.91
N GLU A 240 3.05 -7.77 4.87
CA GLU A 240 3.18 -8.34 6.21
C GLU A 240 2.25 -9.55 6.36
N ASN A 241 2.48 -10.58 5.55
CA ASN A 241 1.59 -11.74 5.41
C ASN A 241 2.10 -13.01 6.11
N GLU A 242 3.33 -12.99 6.64
CA GLU A 242 4.02 -14.18 7.16
C GLU A 242 3.24 -14.88 8.29
N ALA A 243 2.55 -14.12 9.12
CA ALA A 243 1.72 -14.65 10.22
C ALA A 243 0.56 -15.55 9.73
N PHE A 244 0.20 -15.44 8.46
CA PHE A 244 -0.96 -16.15 7.87
C PHE A 244 -0.56 -17.16 6.79
N ARG A 245 0.73 -17.46 6.64
CA ARG A 245 1.25 -18.38 5.62
C ARG A 245 0.68 -19.79 5.69
N ASP A 246 0.24 -20.23 6.87
CA ASP A 246 -0.34 -21.55 7.06
C ASP A 246 -1.76 -21.66 6.44
N LEU A 247 -2.40 -20.52 6.17
CA LEU A 247 -3.76 -20.43 5.63
C LEU A 247 -3.81 -20.10 4.14
N ALA A 248 -2.80 -19.38 3.64
CA ALA A 248 -2.75 -18.90 2.28
C ALA A 248 -1.34 -19.04 1.72
N ASP A 249 -1.22 -19.45 0.46
CA ASP A 249 0.07 -19.53 -0.20
C ASP A 249 0.66 -18.14 -0.40
N LEU A 250 1.98 -18.03 -0.19
CA LEU A 250 2.73 -16.81 -0.44
C LEU A 250 3.63 -17.02 -1.66
N ASN A 251 3.65 -16.03 -2.55
CA ASN A 251 4.63 -16.03 -3.64
C ASN A 251 6.04 -15.68 -3.11
N SER A 252 7.05 -15.70 -3.98
CA SER A 252 8.46 -15.42 -3.62
C SER A 252 8.70 -14.01 -3.06
N TRP A 253 7.74 -13.10 -3.19
CA TRP A 253 7.79 -11.74 -2.69
C TRP A 253 6.99 -11.52 -1.40
N GLY A 254 6.38 -12.60 -0.85
CA GLY A 254 5.58 -12.57 0.38
C GLY A 254 4.13 -12.10 0.20
N TYR A 255 3.64 -11.93 -1.02
CA TYR A 255 2.24 -11.63 -1.29
C TYR A 255 1.40 -12.90 -1.28
N PHE A 256 0.15 -12.80 -0.81
CA PHE A 256 -0.81 -13.89 -0.95
C PHE A 256 -1.00 -14.23 -2.43
N ASP A 257 -0.79 -15.49 -2.77
CA ASP A 257 -1.04 -16.01 -4.12
C ASP A 257 -2.53 -16.30 -4.28
N SER A 258 -3.24 -15.39 -4.91
CA SER A 258 -4.68 -15.41 -5.08
C SER A 258 -5.04 -14.75 -6.39
N ASP A 259 -6.01 -15.32 -7.09
CA ASP A 259 -6.56 -14.78 -8.33
C ASP A 259 -7.67 -13.74 -8.09
N GLU A 260 -8.39 -13.38 -9.13
CA GLU A 260 -9.50 -12.42 -9.08
C GLU A 260 -10.69 -12.88 -8.23
N SER A 261 -10.74 -14.15 -7.80
CA SER A 261 -11.77 -14.66 -6.88
C SER A 261 -11.53 -14.28 -5.42
N CYS A 262 -10.32 -13.78 -5.11
CA CYS A 262 -9.90 -13.45 -3.74
C CYS A 262 -9.92 -14.63 -2.76
N THR A 263 -9.93 -15.87 -3.26
CA THR A 263 -9.91 -17.09 -2.43
C THR A 263 -8.47 -17.47 -2.08
N THR A 264 -8.33 -18.21 -0.98
CA THR A 264 -7.09 -18.85 -0.58
C THR A 264 -7.22 -20.37 -0.64
N ARG A 265 -6.14 -21.11 -0.35
CA ARG A 265 -6.20 -22.58 -0.26
C ARG A 265 -7.06 -23.09 0.91
N THR A 266 -7.32 -22.24 1.93
CA THR A 266 -8.09 -22.61 3.11
C THR A 266 -9.55 -22.20 2.94
N PRO A 267 -10.49 -23.14 2.95
CA PRO A 267 -11.92 -22.81 2.88
C PRO A 267 -12.33 -21.87 4.00
N GLY A 268 -13.07 -20.80 3.67
CA GLY A 268 -13.49 -19.76 4.62
C GLY A 268 -12.42 -18.70 4.91
N VAL A 269 -11.26 -18.75 4.26
CA VAL A 269 -10.24 -17.70 4.33
C VAL A 269 -10.09 -17.04 2.96
N PHE A 270 -10.14 -15.72 2.93
CA PHE A 270 -10.08 -14.89 1.73
C PHE A 270 -9.01 -13.82 1.87
N THR A 271 -8.60 -13.20 0.77
CA THR A 271 -7.61 -12.11 0.79
C THR A 271 -8.07 -10.96 -0.09
N ALA A 272 -7.75 -9.72 0.29
CA ALA A 272 -8.19 -8.53 -0.45
C ALA A 272 -7.17 -7.39 -0.40
N GLY A 273 -7.05 -6.65 -1.48
CA GLY A 273 -6.22 -5.45 -1.55
C GLY A 273 -4.76 -5.73 -1.88
N ASP A 274 -3.90 -4.84 -1.43
CA ASP A 274 -2.50 -4.79 -1.87
C ASP A 274 -1.61 -5.89 -1.28
N CYS A 275 -2.09 -6.62 -0.27
CA CYS A 275 -1.40 -7.77 0.30
C CYS A 275 -1.38 -9.00 -0.62
N ARG A 276 -2.25 -9.06 -1.64
CA ARG A 276 -2.28 -10.15 -2.61
C ARG A 276 -1.41 -9.89 -3.84
N SER A 277 -1.09 -10.96 -4.56
CA SER A 277 -0.35 -10.90 -5.83
C SER A 277 -1.23 -10.22 -6.89
N LYS A 278 -0.85 -9.02 -7.33
CA LYS A 278 -1.54 -8.23 -8.35
C LYS A 278 -0.61 -7.22 -8.99
N SER A 279 -0.91 -6.82 -10.23
CA SER A 279 -0.09 -5.87 -10.99
C SER A 279 -0.42 -4.41 -10.69
N VAL A 280 -1.66 -4.11 -10.27
CA VAL A 280 -2.13 -2.74 -10.02
C VAL A 280 -2.55 -2.60 -8.56
N ARG A 281 -1.91 -1.68 -7.85
CA ARG A 281 -2.22 -1.32 -6.47
C ARG A 281 -2.71 0.12 -6.45
N GLN A 282 -4.02 0.28 -6.35
CA GLN A 282 -4.72 1.55 -6.33
C GLN A 282 -5.91 1.47 -5.38
N LEU A 283 -6.37 2.61 -4.89
CA LEU A 283 -7.51 2.71 -3.99
C LEU A 283 -8.75 1.97 -4.53
N THR A 284 -9.07 2.18 -5.81
CA THR A 284 -10.19 1.53 -6.49
C THR A 284 -10.03 0.02 -6.62
N THR A 285 -8.81 -0.49 -6.90
CA THR A 285 -8.57 -1.94 -6.99
C THR A 285 -8.56 -2.60 -5.62
N ALA A 286 -8.14 -1.90 -4.57
CA ALA A 286 -8.23 -2.39 -3.20
C ALA A 286 -9.69 -2.52 -2.75
N ALA A 287 -10.52 -1.50 -3.00
CA ALA A 287 -11.95 -1.54 -2.72
C ALA A 287 -12.66 -2.62 -3.54
N GLY A 288 -12.31 -2.77 -4.82
CA GLY A 288 -12.84 -3.85 -5.68
C GLY A 288 -12.57 -5.24 -5.11
N ASP A 289 -11.35 -5.51 -4.69
CA ASP A 289 -10.97 -6.78 -4.05
C ASP A 289 -11.78 -7.02 -2.76
N GLY A 290 -11.95 -5.97 -1.94
CA GLY A 290 -12.76 -6.04 -0.71
C GLY A 290 -14.19 -6.49 -0.99
N ALA A 291 -14.83 -5.94 -2.02
CA ALA A 291 -16.16 -6.33 -2.43
C ALA A 291 -16.21 -7.80 -2.90
N VAL A 292 -15.24 -8.23 -3.72
CA VAL A 292 -15.15 -9.61 -4.23
C VAL A 292 -14.95 -10.60 -3.09
N ALA A 293 -14.00 -10.34 -2.19
CA ALA A 293 -13.70 -11.21 -1.05
C ALA A 293 -14.90 -11.35 -0.11
N ALA A 294 -15.60 -10.25 0.18
CA ALA A 294 -16.79 -10.28 1.04
C ALA A 294 -17.94 -11.10 0.42
N LEU A 295 -18.21 -10.91 -0.86
CA LEU A 295 -19.24 -11.69 -1.54
C LEU A 295 -18.88 -13.19 -1.63
N ALA A 296 -17.58 -13.51 -1.79
CA ALA A 296 -17.11 -14.90 -1.71
C ALA A 296 -17.29 -15.47 -0.29
N ALA A 297 -16.94 -14.70 0.74
CA ALA A 297 -17.14 -15.10 2.15
C ALA A 297 -18.62 -15.31 2.47
N CYS A 298 -19.51 -14.41 2.04
CA CYS A 298 -20.95 -14.57 2.23
C CYS A 298 -21.48 -15.85 1.60
N ARG A 299 -21.11 -16.14 0.34
CA ARG A 299 -21.48 -17.39 -0.33
C ARG A 299 -20.97 -18.62 0.40
N TYR A 300 -19.72 -18.59 0.88
CA TYR A 300 -19.17 -19.68 1.67
C TYR A 300 -19.98 -19.95 2.94
N ILE A 301 -20.32 -18.90 3.69
CA ILE A 301 -21.11 -19.00 4.92
C ILE A 301 -22.53 -19.56 4.63
N ASP A 302 -23.18 -19.08 3.56
CA ASP A 302 -24.54 -19.52 3.20
C ASP A 302 -24.59 -20.99 2.77
N GLN A 303 -23.48 -21.51 2.22
CA GLN A 303 -23.33 -22.91 1.82
C GLN A 303 -22.87 -23.83 2.97
N ASN A 304 -22.35 -23.25 4.06
CA ASN A 304 -21.86 -23.95 5.25
C ASN A 304 -22.45 -23.32 6.52
N PRO A 305 -23.77 -23.45 6.73
CA PRO A 305 -24.50 -22.79 7.80
C PRO A 305 -24.07 -23.20 9.22
#